data_e136868e17d9200fe3124c99394ce792
#
_entry.id   e136868e17d9200fe3124c99394ce792
#
_cell.length_a   1.000
_cell.length_b   1.000
_cell.length_c   1.000
_cell.angle_alpha   90.00
_cell.angle_beta   90.00
_cell.angle_gamma   90.00
#
_symmetry.space_group_name_H-M   'P 1'
#
loop_
_entity.id
_entity.type
_entity.pdbx_description
1 polymer ?
#
loop_
_entity_poly.entity_id
_entity_poly.type
_entity_poly.pdbx_seq_one_letter_code
_entity_poly.pdbx_strand_id
1 'polypeptide(L)'
;GGGLVIKILTEGYPVVEILDTMILQPQSEIGKVRRFLNEHNLQITEENMVEEDGKFYPMMKVIHGKKEEYTICEYTYGKRLLLEQHPVLKKYLDREMQIKESVFQQLFKHQNSASAAERMEELKQEIILTQEALKYYE
;
A
#
# COMPACT_ATOMS: atom_id res chain seq x y z
N GLY A 1 12.49 4.09 -3.60
CA GLY A 1 11.22 3.39 -3.64
C GLY A 1 11.22 2.08 -2.85
N GLY A 2 10.12 1.37 -2.94
CA GLY A 2 9.93 0.11 -2.23
C GLY A 2 10.96 -0.95 -2.58
N GLY A 3 11.33 -1.07 -3.86
CA GLY A 3 12.34 -2.01 -4.29
C GLY A 3 13.70 -1.77 -3.66
N LEU A 4 14.08 -0.49 -3.49
CA LEU A 4 15.31 -0.12 -2.82
C LEU A 4 15.28 -0.49 -1.34
N VAL A 5 14.15 -0.26 -0.66
CA VAL A 5 13.97 -0.63 0.74
C VAL A 5 14.14 -2.14 0.92
N ILE A 6 13.51 -2.94 0.07
CA ILE A 6 13.63 -4.40 0.12
C ILE A 6 15.09 -4.83 -0.09
N LYS A 7 15.79 -4.23 -1.05
CA LYS A 7 17.20 -4.52 -1.32
C LYS A 7 18.06 -4.20 -0.11
N ILE A 8 17.88 -3.06 0.52
CA ILE A 8 18.62 -2.66 1.72
C ILE A 8 18.36 -3.66 2.85
N LEU A 9 17.11 -4.05 3.07
CA LEU A 9 16.75 -5.01 4.11
C LEU A 9 17.35 -6.38 3.84
N THR A 10 17.37 -6.82 2.58
CA THR A 10 17.93 -8.13 2.20
C THR A 10 19.43 -8.15 2.36
N GLU A 11 20.15 -7.18 1.79
CA GLU A 11 21.61 -7.11 1.82
C GLU A 11 22.17 -6.78 3.20
N GLY A 12 21.44 -5.95 3.97
CA GLY A 12 21.82 -5.56 5.33
C GLY A 12 21.23 -6.44 6.41
N TYR A 13 20.71 -7.63 6.09
CA TYR A 13 19.98 -8.47 7.04
C TYR A 13 20.75 -8.80 8.32
N PRO A 14 22.05 -9.07 8.31
CA PRO A 14 22.79 -9.31 9.56
C PRO A 14 22.73 -8.11 10.52
N VAL A 15 22.70 -6.87 9.98
CA VAL A 15 22.53 -5.65 10.80
C VAL A 15 21.06 -5.52 11.23
N VAL A 16 20.12 -5.79 10.32
CA VAL A 16 18.68 -5.75 10.59
C VAL A 16 18.32 -6.70 11.72
N GLU A 17 18.92 -7.89 11.78
CA GLU A 17 18.65 -8.87 12.84
C GLU A 17 18.95 -8.37 14.24
N ILE A 18 19.91 -7.47 14.40
CA ILE A 18 20.29 -6.94 15.72
C ILE A 18 19.59 -5.64 16.09
N LEU A 19 18.83 -5.04 15.15
CA LEU A 19 18.06 -3.84 15.42
C LEU A 19 16.75 -4.18 16.12
N ASP A 20 16.45 -3.49 17.22
CA ASP A 20 15.19 -3.69 17.95
C ASP A 20 14.01 -3.02 17.25
N THR A 21 14.25 -1.87 16.65
CA THR A 21 13.20 -1.05 16.02
C THR A 21 13.74 -0.36 14.78
N MET A 22 12.91 -0.30 13.74
CA MET A 22 13.23 0.44 12.51
C MET A 22 12.06 1.33 12.15
N ILE A 23 12.39 2.48 11.54
CA ILE A 23 11.39 3.36 10.93
C ILE A 23 11.64 3.34 9.42
N LEU A 24 10.63 2.97 8.65
CA LEU A 24 10.71 2.88 7.20
C LEU A 24 9.74 3.87 6.55
N GLN A 25 10.21 4.53 5.48
CA GLN A 25 9.41 5.48 4.71
C GLN A 25 9.51 5.15 3.21
N PRO A 26 8.96 4.00 2.79
CA PRO A 26 9.01 3.64 1.37
C PRO A 26 8.13 4.58 0.55
N GLN A 27 8.59 4.95 -0.65
CA GLN A 27 7.89 5.88 -1.53
C GLN A 27 7.20 5.19 -2.71
N SER A 28 7.51 3.93 -2.95
CA SER A 28 6.89 3.15 -4.02
C SER A 28 6.87 1.67 -3.64
N GLU A 29 6.04 0.89 -4.33
CA GLU A 29 5.92 -0.56 -4.10
C GLU A 29 5.67 -0.90 -2.62
N ILE A 30 4.88 -0.08 -1.96
CA ILE A 30 4.68 -0.13 -0.50
C ILE A 30 4.04 -1.46 -0.08
N GLY A 31 3.11 -1.98 -0.86
CA GLY A 31 2.50 -3.29 -0.61
C GLY A 31 3.52 -4.42 -0.63
N LYS A 32 4.49 -4.36 -1.53
CA LYS A 32 5.58 -5.34 -1.59
C LYS A 32 6.48 -5.24 -0.36
N VAL A 33 6.73 -4.03 0.12
CA VAL A 33 7.52 -3.82 1.34
C VAL A 33 6.79 -4.45 2.54
N ARG A 34 5.49 -4.21 2.68
CA ARG A 34 4.71 -4.81 3.77
C ARG A 34 4.73 -6.33 3.71
N ARG A 35 4.58 -6.90 2.53
CA ARG A 35 4.63 -8.36 2.33
C ARG A 35 5.99 -8.91 2.71
N PHE A 36 7.07 -8.28 2.24
CA PHE A 36 8.44 -8.70 2.56
C PHE A 36 8.66 -8.71 4.07
N LEU A 37 8.29 -7.63 4.74
CA LEU A 37 8.46 -7.52 6.19
C LEU A 37 7.72 -8.64 6.92
N ASN A 38 6.47 -8.85 6.57
CA ASN A 38 5.65 -9.88 7.21
C ASN A 38 6.21 -11.29 6.97
N GLU A 39 6.71 -11.57 5.78
CA GLU A 39 7.27 -12.87 5.45
C GLU A 39 8.62 -13.15 6.15
N HIS A 40 9.30 -12.09 6.61
CA HIS A 40 10.59 -12.20 7.30
C HIS A 40 10.48 -11.96 8.81
N ASN A 41 9.30 -12.09 9.37
CA ASN A 41 9.03 -11.90 10.80
C ASN A 41 9.46 -10.51 11.30
N LEU A 42 9.26 -9.50 10.46
CA LEU A 42 9.44 -8.10 10.79
C LEU A 42 8.05 -7.49 10.88
N GLN A 43 7.60 -7.28 12.10
CA GLN A 43 6.22 -6.86 12.38
C GLN A 43 6.08 -5.33 12.32
N ILE A 44 5.11 -4.87 11.56
CA ILE A 44 4.73 -3.46 11.52
C ILE A 44 3.80 -3.21 12.71
N THR A 45 4.27 -2.46 13.69
CA THR A 45 3.50 -2.18 14.92
C THR A 45 2.69 -0.90 14.82
N GLU A 46 3.18 0.07 14.07
CA GLU A 46 2.52 1.35 13.87
C GLU A 46 2.70 1.81 12.43
N GLU A 47 1.68 2.45 11.90
CA GLU A 47 1.76 3.09 10.60
C GLU A 47 1.19 4.49 10.73
N ASN A 48 1.74 5.41 9.94
CA ASN A 48 1.21 6.76 9.82
C ASN A 48 1.27 7.16 8.34
N MET A 49 0.50 8.15 7.98
CA MET A 49 0.52 8.73 6.65
C MET A 49 0.35 10.23 6.78
N VAL A 50 1.18 10.98 6.07
CA VAL A 50 1.08 12.43 6.02
C VAL A 50 0.89 12.88 4.58
N GLU A 51 0.18 14.00 4.41
CA GLU A 51 0.05 14.67 3.13
C GLU A 51 0.86 15.94 3.16
N GLU A 52 1.65 16.18 2.11
CA GLU A 52 2.44 17.40 1.97
C GLU A 52 2.47 17.77 0.49
N ASP A 53 2.00 18.98 0.17
CA ASP A 53 1.94 19.49 -1.19
C ASP A 53 1.23 18.55 -2.18
N GLY A 54 0.14 17.94 -1.73
CA GLY A 54 -0.65 17.02 -2.55
C GLY A 54 -0.06 15.62 -2.70
N LYS A 55 1.05 15.33 -2.03
CA LYS A 55 1.68 14.00 -2.03
C LYS A 55 1.45 13.32 -0.70
N PHE A 56 1.34 11.99 -0.75
CA PHE A 56 1.07 11.17 0.43
C PHE A 56 2.30 10.33 0.77
N TYR A 57 2.69 10.36 2.05
CA TYR A 57 3.91 9.71 2.52
C TYR A 57 3.57 8.75 3.66
N PRO A 58 3.62 7.43 3.40
CA PRO A 58 3.43 6.45 4.46
C PRO A 58 4.72 6.25 5.28
N MET A 59 4.54 5.94 6.55
CA MET A 59 5.63 5.61 7.47
C MET A 59 5.25 4.38 8.27
N MET A 60 6.23 3.54 8.58
CA MET A 60 6.01 2.32 9.35
C MET A 60 7.07 2.17 10.43
N LYS A 61 6.61 1.79 11.61
CA LYS A 61 7.49 1.36 12.69
C LYS A 61 7.51 -0.16 12.70
N VAL A 62 8.70 -0.74 12.66
CA VAL A 62 8.90 -2.17 12.49
C VAL A 62 9.76 -2.72 13.62
N ILE A 63 9.34 -3.85 14.17
CA ILE A 63 10.11 -4.59 15.17
C ILE A 63 10.21 -6.06 14.72
N HIS A 64 11.09 -6.82 15.35
CA HIS A 64 11.06 -8.26 15.21
C HIS A 64 9.80 -8.80 15.86
N GLY A 65 9.06 -9.64 15.17
CA GLY A 65 7.82 -10.16 15.67
C GLY A 65 7.29 -11.31 14.83
N LYS A 66 6.10 -11.79 15.20
CA LYS A 66 5.50 -12.91 14.50
C LYS A 66 4.82 -12.45 13.21
N LYS A 67 4.77 -13.36 12.24
CA LYS A 67 3.99 -13.17 11.03
C LYS A 67 2.52 -13.01 11.39
N GLU A 68 1.87 -12.02 10.79
CA GLU A 68 0.43 -11.76 10.95
C GLU A 68 -0.31 -12.16 9.68
N GLU A 69 -1.61 -12.37 9.80
CA GLU A 69 -2.46 -12.54 8.62
C GLU A 69 -2.75 -11.18 8.00
N TYR A 70 -2.59 -11.09 6.69
CA TYR A 70 -2.86 -9.88 5.90
C TYR A 70 -3.72 -10.25 4.70
N THR A 71 -4.74 -9.44 4.44
CA THR A 71 -5.44 -9.48 3.15
C THR A 71 -4.63 -8.70 2.12
N ILE A 72 -4.94 -8.89 0.83
CA ILE A 72 -4.31 -8.11 -0.24
C ILE A 72 -4.56 -6.61 -0.01
N CYS A 73 -5.76 -6.24 0.39
CA CYS A 73 -6.13 -4.87 0.71
C CYS A 73 -5.25 -4.28 1.82
N GLU A 74 -5.00 -5.07 2.86
CA GLU A 74 -4.17 -4.64 3.99
C GLU A 74 -2.69 -4.49 3.61
N TYR A 75 -2.18 -5.35 2.74
CA TYR A 75 -0.84 -5.16 2.20
C TYR A 75 -0.76 -3.88 1.36
N THR A 76 -1.76 -3.65 0.53
CA THR A 76 -1.77 -2.52 -0.40
C THR A 76 -1.85 -1.18 0.31
N TYR A 77 -2.75 -1.05 1.28
CA TYR A 77 -3.07 0.24 1.91
C TYR A 77 -2.58 0.39 3.34
N GLY A 78 -2.24 -0.70 4.01
CA GLY A 78 -1.74 -0.67 5.37
C GLY A 78 -2.75 -1.16 6.39
N LYS A 79 -2.45 -2.30 7.00
CA LYS A 79 -3.34 -2.92 7.99
C LYS A 79 -3.65 -1.99 9.16
N ARG A 80 -2.62 -1.34 9.71
CA ARG A 80 -2.79 -0.44 10.85
C ARG A 80 -3.55 0.81 10.46
N LEU A 81 -3.26 1.38 9.30
CA LEU A 81 -3.97 2.56 8.81
C LEU A 81 -5.45 2.29 8.61
N LEU A 82 -5.78 1.12 8.04
CA LEU A 82 -7.17 0.73 7.80
C LEU A 82 -7.92 0.48 9.10
N LEU A 83 -7.33 -0.32 10.01
CA LEU A 83 -7.98 -0.66 11.28
C LEU A 83 -8.19 0.56 12.15
N GLU A 84 -7.28 1.53 12.10
CA GLU A 84 -7.37 2.79 12.84
C GLU A 84 -8.25 3.81 12.15
N GLN A 85 -8.74 3.52 10.95
CA GLN A 85 -9.52 4.46 10.14
C GLN A 85 -8.76 5.80 9.98
N HIS A 86 -7.50 5.70 9.60
CA HIS A 86 -6.62 6.87 9.52
C HIS A 86 -7.18 7.90 8.55
N PRO A 87 -7.35 9.17 8.96
CA PRO A 87 -8.02 10.18 8.14
C PRO A 87 -7.25 10.57 6.89
N VAL A 88 -5.93 10.56 6.92
CA VAL A 88 -5.13 10.88 5.73
C VAL A 88 -5.22 9.75 4.70
N LEU A 89 -5.27 8.49 5.15
CA LEU A 89 -5.52 7.37 4.24
C LEU A 89 -6.90 7.49 3.59
N LYS A 90 -7.92 7.88 4.34
CA LYS A 90 -9.27 8.10 3.77
C LYS A 90 -9.23 9.10 2.63
N LYS A 91 -8.54 10.21 2.83
CA LYS A 91 -8.36 11.24 1.80
C LYS A 91 -7.66 10.69 0.57
N TYR A 92 -6.61 9.90 0.79
CA TYR A 92 -5.88 9.22 -0.29
C TYR A 92 -6.79 8.27 -1.06
N LEU A 93 -7.58 7.46 -0.36
CA LEU A 93 -8.50 6.50 -0.98
C LEU A 93 -9.59 7.20 -1.81
N ASP A 94 -10.16 8.28 -1.30
CA ASP A 94 -11.16 9.07 -2.02
C ASP A 94 -10.58 9.64 -3.32
N ARG A 95 -9.36 10.16 -3.25
CA ARG A 95 -8.65 10.67 -4.42
C ARG A 95 -8.37 9.56 -5.44
N GLU A 96 -7.87 8.42 -4.95
CA GLU A 96 -7.59 7.27 -5.81
C GLU A 96 -8.83 6.76 -6.50
N MET A 97 -9.95 6.72 -5.81
CA MET A 97 -11.22 6.31 -6.38
C MET A 97 -11.65 7.24 -7.51
N GLN A 98 -11.57 8.55 -7.31
CA GLN A 98 -11.90 9.53 -8.33
C GLN A 98 -11.03 9.40 -9.57
N ILE A 99 -9.72 9.24 -9.36
CA ILE A 99 -8.77 9.08 -10.47
C ILE A 99 -9.06 7.80 -11.25
N LYS A 100 -9.25 6.68 -10.56
CA LYS A 100 -9.49 5.38 -11.19
C LYS A 100 -10.81 5.36 -11.97
N GLU A 101 -11.86 5.93 -11.41
CA GLU A 101 -13.15 6.04 -12.10
C GLU A 101 -13.05 6.92 -13.34
N SER A 102 -12.33 8.03 -13.25
CA SER A 102 -12.12 8.93 -14.38
C SER A 102 -11.35 8.23 -15.51
N VAL A 103 -10.27 7.53 -15.16
CA VAL A 103 -9.49 6.77 -16.16
C VAL A 103 -10.33 5.67 -16.79
N PHE A 104 -11.14 4.97 -15.98
CA PHE A 104 -12.03 3.93 -16.47
C PHE A 104 -13.02 4.49 -17.50
N GLN A 105 -13.63 5.64 -17.23
CA GLN A 105 -14.54 6.29 -18.16
C GLN A 105 -13.85 6.69 -19.47
N GLN A 106 -12.62 7.15 -19.39
CA GLN A 106 -11.82 7.47 -20.60
C GLN A 106 -11.57 6.21 -21.44
N LEU A 107 -11.19 5.12 -20.78
CA LEU A 107 -10.93 3.85 -21.48
C LEU A 107 -12.21 3.25 -22.06
N PHE A 108 -13.34 3.43 -21.39
CA PHE A 108 -14.63 2.93 -21.86
C PHE A 108 -14.99 3.49 -23.25
N LYS A 109 -14.63 4.73 -23.52
CA LYS A 109 -14.85 5.37 -24.83
C LYS A 109 -14.07 4.70 -25.95
N HIS A 110 -13.02 3.95 -25.63
CA HIS A 110 -12.12 3.28 -26.58
C HIS A 110 -12.08 1.77 -26.36
N GLN A 111 -13.17 1.21 -25.87
CA GLN A 111 -13.23 -0.21 -25.45
C GLN A 111 -13.02 -1.21 -26.59
N ASN A 112 -13.09 -0.77 -27.85
CA ASN A 112 -12.81 -1.62 -29.01
C ASN A 112 -11.31 -1.92 -29.18
N SER A 113 -10.45 -1.16 -28.52
CA SER A 113 -9.01 -1.41 -28.48
C SER A 113 -8.70 -2.56 -27.53
N ALA A 114 -7.89 -3.53 -27.96
CA ALA A 114 -7.47 -4.63 -27.11
C ALA A 114 -6.71 -4.15 -25.87
N SER A 115 -5.83 -3.17 -26.04
CA SER A 115 -5.06 -2.61 -24.92
C SER A 115 -5.94 -1.84 -23.94
N ALA A 116 -6.95 -1.12 -24.43
CA ALA A 116 -7.90 -0.43 -23.56
C ALA A 116 -8.75 -1.44 -22.76
N ALA A 117 -9.21 -2.52 -23.41
CA ALA A 117 -10.00 -3.56 -22.74
C ALA A 117 -9.19 -4.24 -21.64
N GLU A 118 -7.94 -4.55 -21.91
CA GLU A 118 -7.03 -5.15 -20.91
C GLU A 118 -6.81 -4.21 -19.72
N ARG A 119 -6.54 -2.94 -19.98
CA ARG A 119 -6.34 -1.95 -18.92
C ARG A 119 -7.62 -1.72 -18.10
N MET A 120 -8.79 -1.77 -18.74
CA MET A 120 -10.07 -1.67 -18.05
C MET A 120 -10.25 -2.82 -17.05
N GLU A 121 -9.88 -4.03 -17.44
CA GLU A 121 -9.99 -5.19 -16.55
C GLU A 121 -9.07 -5.03 -15.32
N GLU A 122 -7.84 -4.61 -15.54
CA GLU A 122 -6.90 -4.31 -14.43
C GLU A 122 -7.49 -3.23 -13.52
N LEU A 123 -8.05 -2.18 -14.08
CA LEU A 123 -8.62 -1.06 -13.31
C LEU A 123 -9.83 -1.49 -12.49
N LYS A 124 -10.65 -2.40 -13.01
CA LYS A 124 -11.77 -2.96 -12.24
C LYS A 124 -11.29 -3.61 -10.96
N GLN A 125 -10.19 -4.39 -11.03
CA GLN A 125 -9.62 -5.04 -9.86
C GLN A 125 -9.07 -4.01 -8.87
N GLU A 126 -8.40 -2.98 -9.37
CA GLU A 126 -7.90 -1.90 -8.51
C GLU A 126 -9.04 -1.14 -7.83
N ILE A 127 -10.13 -0.87 -8.54
CA ILE A 127 -11.31 -0.20 -7.99
C ILE A 127 -11.94 -1.04 -6.89
N ILE A 128 -12.10 -2.34 -7.11
CA ILE A 128 -12.64 -3.26 -6.10
C ILE A 128 -11.80 -3.20 -4.83
N LEU A 129 -10.48 -3.21 -4.98
CA LEU A 129 -9.57 -3.17 -3.85
C LEU A 129 -9.69 -1.85 -3.08
N THR A 130 -9.81 -0.73 -3.80
CA THR A 130 -10.02 0.58 -3.17
C THR A 130 -11.36 0.63 -2.45
N GLN A 131 -12.42 0.04 -3.02
CA GLN A 131 -13.72 -0.06 -2.37
C GLN A 131 -13.66 -0.89 -1.10
N GLU A 132 -12.93 -2.00 -1.10
CA GLU A 132 -12.71 -2.82 0.10
C GLU A 132 -12.04 -1.99 1.21
N ALA A 133 -11.04 -1.20 0.85
CA ALA A 133 -10.36 -0.32 1.80
C ALA A 133 -11.33 0.72 2.38
N LEU A 134 -12.17 1.31 1.55
CA LEU A 134 -13.17 2.30 1.99
C LEU A 134 -14.19 1.72 2.95
N LYS A 135 -14.48 0.43 2.87
CA LYS A 135 -15.40 -0.24 3.80
C LYS A 135 -14.91 -0.21 5.24
N TYR A 136 -13.61 -0.10 5.47
CA TYR A 136 -13.07 0.04 6.83
C TYR A 136 -13.53 1.33 7.51
N TYR A 137 -14.00 2.31 6.75
CA TYR A 137 -14.43 3.63 7.25
C TYR A 137 -15.93 3.76 7.43
N GLU A 138 -16.68 2.71 7.14
CA GLU A 138 -18.13 2.67 7.32
C GLU A 138 -18.54 2.44 8.79
#